data_86e85bc568abd083e5fe18d85f212881
#
_entry.id   86e85bc568abd083e5fe18d85f212881
#
_cell.length_a   1.000
_cell.length_b   1.000
_cell.length_c   1.000
_cell.angle_alpha   90.00
_cell.angle_beta   90.00
_cell.angle_gamma   90.00
#
_symmetry.space_group_name_H-M   'P 1'
#
loop_
_entity.id
_entity.type
_entity.pdbx_description
1 polymer ?
#
loop_
_entity_poly.entity_id
_entity_poly.type
_entity_poly.pdbx_seq_one_letter_code
_entity_poly.pdbx_strand_id
1 'polypeptide(L)'
;MSSEPAAPMLRCLVVDDDPLAVQVVLNCIANTPFLMAAGSFTDPVAAAESLRTQPVDLLFLDVEMPLLSGIELLRTLQHPPLVVLVTSSKDYAVQAFEQAVVDYLVKPVSYARFLQAAQKVLETAQHQARAGADAIQAAAPDAAFTFVKVDNKLVRVAFDEVRYVEALGDYVHVVTNHSKLIVYSTMKAVEEKFPAQRFVRVHRSFIVNLHRIQALEDNAVVVEGKHIAVGQTYLRDVLQRLNKF
;
A
#
# COMPACT_ATOMS: atom_id res chain seq x y z
N MET A 1 28.82 23.72 -2.09
CA MET A 1 28.31 22.82 -3.15
C MET A 1 27.61 21.69 -2.40
N SER A 2 26.29 21.82 -2.22
CA SER A 2 25.48 20.83 -1.51
C SER A 2 25.24 19.67 -2.48
N SER A 3 25.75 18.49 -2.18
CA SER A 3 25.45 17.28 -2.92
C SER A 3 23.99 16.92 -2.66
N GLU A 4 23.11 17.13 -3.65
CA GLU A 4 21.79 16.51 -3.64
C GLU A 4 21.97 14.98 -3.50
N PRO A 5 21.19 14.32 -2.64
CA PRO A 5 21.24 12.86 -2.57
C PRO A 5 20.84 12.31 -3.93
N ALA A 6 21.68 11.44 -4.50
CA ALA A 6 21.40 10.76 -5.75
C ALA A 6 20.02 10.09 -5.67
N ALA A 7 19.17 10.33 -6.67
CA ALA A 7 17.86 9.70 -6.74
C ALA A 7 18.01 8.17 -6.66
N PRO A 8 17.17 7.47 -5.92
CA PRO A 8 17.25 6.02 -5.79
C PRO A 8 17.08 5.39 -7.18
N MET A 9 17.99 4.50 -7.54
CA MET A 9 17.91 3.74 -8.79
C MET A 9 16.97 2.56 -8.59
N LEU A 10 15.83 2.56 -9.27
CA LEU A 10 14.79 1.53 -9.14
C LEU A 10 15.13 0.32 -10.01
N ARG A 11 15.11 -0.86 -9.40
CA ARG A 11 15.35 -2.15 -10.06
C ARG A 11 14.08 -2.61 -10.75
N CYS A 12 14.11 -2.75 -12.08
CA CYS A 12 12.95 -3.04 -12.92
C CYS A 12 12.99 -4.45 -13.47
N LEU A 13 11.89 -5.17 -13.35
CA LEU A 13 11.64 -6.41 -14.05
C LEU A 13 10.63 -6.18 -15.19
N VAL A 14 10.86 -6.82 -16.35
CA VAL A 14 9.94 -6.75 -17.49
C VAL A 14 9.38 -8.16 -17.76
N VAL A 15 8.07 -8.28 -17.86
CA VAL A 15 7.38 -9.55 -18.14
C VAL A 15 6.36 -9.34 -19.27
N ASP A 16 6.59 -9.99 -20.39
CA ASP A 16 5.75 -9.88 -21.60
C ASP A 16 6.06 -11.10 -22.49
N ASP A 17 5.07 -11.84 -22.97
CA ASP A 17 5.28 -13.03 -23.79
C ASP A 17 5.82 -12.73 -25.20
N ASP A 18 5.73 -11.47 -25.65
CA ASP A 18 6.35 -10.99 -26.88
C ASP A 18 7.78 -10.48 -26.62
N PRO A 19 8.84 -11.15 -27.11
CA PRO A 19 10.21 -10.72 -26.95
C PRO A 19 10.50 -9.32 -27.53
N LEU A 20 9.75 -8.88 -28.55
CA LEU A 20 9.91 -7.56 -29.14
C LEU A 20 9.36 -6.47 -28.19
N ALA A 21 8.23 -6.73 -27.57
CA ALA A 21 7.67 -5.84 -26.55
C ALA A 21 8.62 -5.72 -25.34
N VAL A 22 9.19 -6.83 -24.86
CA VAL A 22 10.25 -6.83 -23.83
C VAL A 22 11.40 -5.91 -24.23
N GLN A 23 11.91 -6.05 -25.46
CA GLN A 23 13.06 -5.25 -25.93
C GLN A 23 12.72 -3.75 -25.99
N VAL A 24 11.50 -3.38 -26.39
CA VAL A 24 11.05 -1.98 -26.42
C VAL A 24 11.08 -1.40 -25.01
N VAL A 25 10.55 -2.11 -24.00
CA VAL A 25 10.52 -1.65 -22.62
C VAL A 25 11.94 -1.58 -22.04
N LEU A 26 12.80 -2.58 -22.30
CA LEU A 26 14.20 -2.55 -21.87
C LEU A 26 14.97 -1.36 -22.47
N ASN A 27 14.74 -1.02 -23.71
CA ASN A 27 15.33 0.17 -24.35
C ASN A 27 14.85 1.46 -23.68
N CYS A 28 13.57 1.54 -23.29
CA CYS A 28 13.06 2.68 -22.53
C CYS A 28 13.71 2.78 -21.14
N ILE A 29 13.88 1.65 -20.44
CA ILE A 29 14.56 1.60 -19.14
C ILE A 29 16.00 2.08 -19.28
N ALA A 30 16.74 1.59 -20.28
CA ALA A 30 18.14 1.97 -20.51
C ALA A 30 18.34 3.48 -20.79
N ASN A 31 17.32 4.15 -21.34
CA ASN A 31 17.32 5.59 -21.58
C ASN A 31 16.75 6.42 -20.41
N THR A 32 16.42 5.81 -19.27
CA THR A 32 15.83 6.49 -18.10
C THR A 32 16.79 6.40 -16.92
N PRO A 33 17.47 7.50 -16.52
CA PRO A 33 18.63 7.46 -15.61
C PRO A 33 18.38 6.90 -14.21
N PHE A 34 17.13 6.93 -13.72
CA PHE A 34 16.74 6.45 -12.40
C PHE A 34 16.18 5.02 -12.41
N LEU A 35 16.21 4.33 -13.58
CA LEU A 35 15.77 2.95 -13.72
C LEU A 35 16.94 2.03 -14.08
N MET A 36 16.92 0.80 -13.58
CA MET A 36 17.89 -0.25 -13.89
C MET A 36 17.18 -1.56 -14.17
N ALA A 37 17.43 -2.19 -15.31
CA ALA A 37 16.89 -3.50 -15.60
C ALA A 37 17.52 -4.56 -14.67
N ALA A 38 16.70 -5.25 -13.89
CA ALA A 38 17.10 -6.37 -13.04
C ALA A 38 16.93 -7.72 -13.76
N GLY A 39 16.09 -7.76 -14.81
CA GLY A 39 15.85 -8.94 -15.63
C GLY A 39 14.62 -8.77 -16.52
N SER A 40 14.38 -9.77 -17.34
CA SER A 40 13.17 -9.85 -18.16
C SER A 40 12.76 -11.31 -18.37
N PHE A 41 11.47 -11.55 -18.55
CA PHE A 41 10.89 -12.87 -18.76
C PHE A 41 9.84 -12.83 -19.87
N THR A 42 9.84 -13.85 -20.70
CA THR A 42 8.75 -14.13 -21.66
C THR A 42 7.82 -15.23 -21.19
N ASP A 43 8.15 -15.87 -20.07
CA ASP A 43 7.34 -16.88 -19.40
C ASP A 43 6.85 -16.33 -18.06
N PRO A 44 5.52 -16.15 -17.86
CA PRO A 44 4.96 -15.62 -16.63
C PRO A 44 5.19 -16.53 -15.41
N VAL A 45 5.34 -17.84 -15.60
CA VAL A 45 5.59 -18.78 -14.50
C VAL A 45 7.03 -18.62 -13.98
N ALA A 46 8.00 -18.51 -14.89
CA ALA A 46 9.40 -18.23 -14.53
C ALA A 46 9.53 -16.84 -13.87
N ALA A 47 8.76 -15.85 -14.35
CA ALA A 47 8.71 -14.52 -13.73
C ALA A 47 8.17 -14.57 -12.29
N ALA A 48 7.09 -15.34 -12.04
CA ALA A 48 6.53 -15.50 -10.70
C ALA A 48 7.53 -16.11 -9.71
N GLU A 49 8.33 -17.08 -10.15
CA GLU A 49 9.38 -17.70 -9.34
C GLU A 49 10.50 -16.70 -9.02
N SER A 50 10.95 -15.93 -10.03
CA SER A 50 11.96 -14.88 -9.84
C SER A 50 11.51 -13.81 -8.88
N LEU A 51 10.26 -13.35 -8.97
CA LEU A 51 9.69 -12.31 -8.10
C LEU A 51 9.60 -12.74 -6.62
N ARG A 52 9.59 -14.03 -6.33
CA ARG A 52 9.62 -14.55 -4.95
C ARG A 52 11.01 -14.51 -4.33
N THR A 53 12.05 -14.57 -5.13
CA THR A 53 13.44 -14.75 -4.67
C THR A 53 14.30 -13.49 -4.84
N GLN A 54 13.95 -12.62 -5.77
CA GLN A 54 14.72 -11.43 -6.10
C GLN A 54 13.96 -10.15 -5.72
N PRO A 55 14.58 -9.21 -4.98
CA PRO A 55 13.97 -7.92 -4.71
C PRO A 55 13.89 -7.08 -5.98
N VAL A 56 12.70 -6.64 -6.34
CA VAL A 56 12.36 -5.80 -7.49
C VAL A 56 11.54 -4.62 -6.98
N ASP A 57 11.87 -3.41 -7.43
CA ASP A 57 11.16 -2.19 -7.03
C ASP A 57 9.99 -1.88 -7.96
N LEU A 58 10.13 -2.22 -9.26
CA LEU A 58 9.18 -1.93 -10.32
C LEU A 58 9.01 -3.12 -11.26
N LEU A 59 7.76 -3.46 -11.55
CA LEU A 59 7.38 -4.48 -12.51
C LEU A 59 6.65 -3.83 -13.70
N PHE A 60 7.22 -3.97 -14.90
CA PHE A 60 6.49 -3.75 -16.15
C PHE A 60 5.90 -5.09 -16.58
N LEU A 61 4.59 -5.16 -16.68
CA LEU A 61 3.87 -6.42 -16.82
C LEU A 61 2.83 -6.35 -17.92
N ASP A 62 2.95 -7.25 -18.88
CA ASP A 62 1.86 -7.46 -19.85
C ASP A 62 0.64 -8.09 -19.18
N VAL A 63 -0.53 -7.67 -19.61
CA VAL A 63 -1.81 -8.18 -19.11
C VAL A 63 -2.17 -9.48 -19.80
N GLU A 64 -1.96 -9.57 -21.12
CA GLU A 64 -2.41 -10.68 -21.96
C GLU A 64 -1.25 -11.65 -22.25
N MET A 65 -1.04 -12.61 -21.37
CA MET A 65 -0.03 -13.66 -21.55
C MET A 65 -0.66 -15.05 -21.52
N PRO A 66 -0.09 -16.03 -22.25
CA PRO A 66 -0.53 -17.43 -22.21
C PRO A 66 -0.35 -18.04 -20.82
N LEU A 67 -1.19 -18.99 -20.46
CA LEU A 67 -1.17 -19.78 -19.22
C LEU A 67 -1.47 -19.00 -17.94
N LEU A 68 -0.90 -17.81 -17.76
CA LEU A 68 -1.07 -16.98 -16.59
C LEU A 68 -1.08 -15.50 -17.02
N SER A 69 -2.23 -14.87 -16.95
CA SER A 69 -2.35 -13.43 -17.23
C SER A 69 -1.57 -12.59 -16.23
N GLY A 70 -1.17 -11.37 -16.62
CA GLY A 70 -0.47 -10.46 -15.70
C GLY A 70 -1.26 -10.15 -14.45
N ILE A 71 -2.57 -10.03 -14.53
CA ILE A 71 -3.45 -9.81 -13.38
C ILE A 71 -3.45 -11.01 -12.44
N GLU A 72 -3.51 -12.23 -12.96
CA GLU A 72 -3.44 -13.45 -12.16
C GLU A 72 -2.05 -13.60 -11.52
N LEU A 73 -0.97 -13.28 -12.24
CA LEU A 73 0.38 -13.27 -11.69
C LEU A 73 0.46 -12.33 -10.49
N LEU A 74 -0.06 -11.10 -10.57
CA LEU A 74 -0.07 -10.15 -9.45
C LEU A 74 -0.80 -10.69 -8.23
N ARG A 75 -1.90 -11.41 -8.41
CA ARG A 75 -2.66 -12.03 -7.30
C ARG A 75 -1.89 -13.13 -6.58
N THR A 76 -0.87 -13.73 -7.21
CA THR A 76 -0.02 -14.74 -6.57
C THR A 76 1.05 -14.14 -5.66
N LEU A 77 1.34 -12.84 -5.78
CA LEU A 77 2.39 -12.16 -5.04
C LEU A 77 1.87 -11.67 -3.69
N GLN A 78 2.51 -12.07 -2.60
CA GLN A 78 2.16 -11.58 -1.25
C GLN A 78 2.56 -10.12 -1.05
N HIS A 79 3.67 -9.69 -1.64
CA HIS A 79 4.21 -8.34 -1.57
C HIS A 79 4.61 -7.89 -2.98
N PRO A 80 3.63 -7.45 -3.80
CA PRO A 80 3.94 -7.01 -5.16
C PRO A 80 4.80 -5.74 -5.13
N PRO A 81 5.77 -5.60 -6.06
CA PRO A 81 6.47 -4.34 -6.30
C PRO A 81 5.51 -3.27 -6.81
N LEU A 82 6.02 -2.05 -7.07
CA LEU A 82 5.26 -1.08 -7.88
C LEU A 82 5.02 -1.66 -9.28
N VAL A 83 3.84 -1.46 -9.83
CA VAL A 83 3.44 -2.09 -11.09
C VAL A 83 3.05 -1.04 -12.12
N VAL A 84 3.57 -1.18 -13.32
CA VAL A 84 3.08 -0.51 -14.54
C VAL A 84 2.62 -1.60 -15.51
N LEU A 85 1.34 -1.62 -15.83
CA LEU A 85 0.81 -2.56 -16.80
C LEU A 85 1.17 -2.11 -18.24
N VAL A 86 1.50 -3.07 -19.09
CA VAL A 86 1.70 -2.86 -20.52
C VAL A 86 0.65 -3.69 -21.24
N THR A 87 -0.18 -3.12 -22.10
CA THR A 87 -1.33 -3.84 -22.66
C THR A 87 -1.67 -3.38 -24.08
N SER A 88 -2.23 -4.28 -24.88
CA SER A 88 -2.77 -4.00 -26.21
C SER A 88 -4.12 -3.29 -26.16
N SER A 89 -4.90 -3.42 -25.07
CA SER A 89 -6.25 -2.87 -24.93
C SER A 89 -6.34 -1.83 -23.81
N LYS A 90 -7.16 -0.80 -24.07
CA LYS A 90 -7.50 0.22 -23.07
C LYS A 90 -8.53 -0.27 -22.06
N ASP A 91 -9.22 -1.37 -22.33
CA ASP A 91 -10.30 -1.87 -21.48
C ASP A 91 -9.81 -2.44 -20.15
N TYR A 92 -8.54 -2.86 -20.10
CA TYR A 92 -7.89 -3.34 -18.86
C TYR A 92 -7.54 -2.22 -17.87
N ALA A 93 -7.63 -0.95 -18.29
CA ALA A 93 -7.40 0.19 -17.39
C ALA A 93 -8.35 0.17 -16.19
N VAL A 94 -9.58 -0.34 -16.35
CA VAL A 94 -10.59 -0.43 -15.27
C VAL A 94 -10.21 -1.52 -14.27
N GLN A 95 -9.69 -2.67 -14.71
CA GLN A 95 -9.26 -3.77 -13.84
C GLN A 95 -7.94 -3.44 -13.12
N ALA A 96 -7.11 -2.57 -13.69
CA ALA A 96 -5.86 -2.09 -13.09
C ALA A 96 -6.11 -1.31 -11.80
N PHE A 97 -7.23 -0.61 -11.68
CA PHE A 97 -7.61 0.15 -10.48
C PHE A 97 -7.84 -0.74 -9.24
N GLU A 98 -8.22 -2.01 -9.43
CA GLU A 98 -8.43 -2.96 -8.32
C GLU A 98 -7.12 -3.51 -7.72
N GLN A 99 -5.98 -3.37 -8.42
CA GLN A 99 -4.72 -4.05 -8.09
C GLN A 99 -3.57 -3.12 -7.65
N ALA A 100 -3.83 -1.89 -7.22
CA ALA A 100 -2.79 -0.93 -6.79
C ALA A 100 -1.68 -0.67 -7.85
N VAL A 101 -2.04 -0.68 -9.13
CA VAL A 101 -1.14 -0.37 -10.25
C VAL A 101 -0.86 1.13 -10.29
N VAL A 102 0.41 1.52 -10.48
CA VAL A 102 0.81 2.94 -10.52
C VAL A 102 0.37 3.62 -11.81
N ASP A 103 0.51 2.92 -12.94
CA ASP A 103 0.12 3.42 -14.26
C ASP A 103 -0.04 2.26 -15.25
N TYR A 104 -0.52 2.57 -16.46
CA TYR A 104 -0.61 1.62 -17.57
C TYR A 104 -0.03 2.24 -18.85
N LEU A 105 0.52 1.40 -19.71
CA LEU A 105 1.05 1.73 -21.02
C LEU A 105 0.30 0.94 -22.09
N VAL A 106 -0.18 1.63 -23.14
CA VAL A 106 -0.82 0.97 -24.27
C VAL A 106 0.23 0.72 -25.36
N LYS A 107 0.29 -0.51 -25.86
CA LYS A 107 1.14 -0.88 -26.99
C LYS A 107 0.62 -0.23 -28.30
N PRO A 108 1.48 0.35 -29.16
CA PRO A 108 2.93 0.42 -29.04
C PRO A 108 3.38 1.48 -28.01
N VAL A 109 4.33 1.10 -27.16
CA VAL A 109 4.85 1.98 -26.09
C VAL A 109 5.73 3.07 -26.67
N SER A 110 5.33 4.33 -26.52
CA SER A 110 6.17 5.48 -26.85
C SER A 110 7.03 5.87 -25.65
N TYR A 111 8.28 6.32 -25.91
CA TYR A 111 9.18 6.74 -24.82
C TYR A 111 8.61 7.90 -23.99
N ALA A 112 7.91 8.84 -24.61
CA ALA A 112 7.28 9.96 -23.89
C ALA A 112 6.23 9.46 -22.87
N ARG A 113 5.39 8.48 -23.25
CA ARG A 113 4.39 7.91 -22.34
C ARG A 113 5.03 7.04 -21.26
N PHE A 114 6.08 6.28 -21.64
CA PHE A 114 6.89 5.50 -20.70
C PHE A 114 7.51 6.40 -19.63
N LEU A 115 8.13 7.51 -20.04
CA LEU A 115 8.78 8.45 -19.13
C LEU A 115 7.79 9.06 -18.12
N GLN A 116 6.57 9.40 -18.56
CA GLN A 116 5.49 9.85 -17.66
C GLN A 116 5.13 8.80 -16.61
N ALA A 117 5.00 7.53 -17.01
CA ALA A 117 4.73 6.43 -16.08
C ALA A 117 5.90 6.22 -15.11
N ALA A 118 7.13 6.24 -15.61
CA ALA A 118 8.33 6.12 -14.80
C ALA A 118 8.46 7.24 -13.76
N GLN A 119 8.10 8.48 -14.11
CA GLN A 119 8.08 9.61 -13.17
C GLN A 119 7.06 9.39 -12.04
N LYS A 120 5.84 8.94 -12.36
CA LYS A 120 4.83 8.59 -11.34
C LYS A 120 5.32 7.49 -10.40
N VAL A 121 6.02 6.48 -10.95
CA VAL A 121 6.64 5.42 -10.16
C VAL A 121 7.69 5.99 -9.22
N LEU A 122 8.58 6.86 -9.71
CA LEU A 122 9.62 7.49 -8.90
C LEU A 122 9.02 8.31 -7.75
N GLU A 123 7.99 9.12 -8.02
CA GLU A 123 7.26 9.87 -7.01
C GLU A 123 6.64 8.93 -5.97
N THR A 124 5.99 7.84 -6.42
CA THR A 124 5.38 6.85 -5.53
C THR A 124 6.43 6.16 -4.67
N ALA A 125 7.57 5.74 -5.24
CA ALA A 125 8.68 5.12 -4.52
C ALA A 125 9.30 6.07 -3.49
N GLN A 126 9.49 7.35 -3.85
CA GLN A 126 10.00 8.37 -2.93
C GLN A 126 9.01 8.63 -1.78
N HIS A 127 7.72 8.67 -2.05
CA HIS A 127 6.70 8.79 -1.01
C HIS A 127 6.67 7.59 -0.07
N GLN A 128 6.81 6.36 -0.62
CA GLN A 128 6.91 5.14 0.20
C GLN A 128 8.20 5.12 1.03
N ALA A 129 9.34 5.51 0.46
CA ALA A 129 10.62 5.59 1.16
C ALA A 129 10.60 6.66 2.27
N ARG A 130 9.98 7.82 2.02
CA ARG A 130 9.78 8.87 3.04
C ARG A 130 8.82 8.40 4.12
N ALA A 131 7.70 7.79 3.75
CA ALA A 131 6.77 7.19 4.71
C ALA A 131 7.43 6.06 5.52
N GLY A 132 8.33 5.28 4.91
CA GLY A 132 9.16 4.28 5.61
C GLY A 132 10.23 4.90 6.51
N ALA A 133 10.90 5.98 6.06
CA ALA A 133 11.86 6.73 6.88
C ALA A 133 11.17 7.48 8.03
N ASP A 134 10.02 8.10 7.75
CA ASP A 134 9.18 8.72 8.78
C ASP A 134 8.57 7.67 9.73
N ALA A 135 8.28 6.45 9.25
CA ALA A 135 7.85 5.33 10.09
C ALA A 135 8.99 4.78 10.95
N ILE A 136 10.25 4.77 10.48
CA ILE A 136 11.43 4.41 11.27
C ILE A 136 11.74 5.53 12.30
N GLN A 137 11.50 6.79 11.95
CA GLN A 137 11.60 7.92 12.87
C GLN A 137 10.35 8.05 13.77
N ALA A 138 9.19 7.55 13.32
CA ALA A 138 7.94 7.43 14.08
C ALA A 138 7.88 6.15 14.94
N ALA A 139 8.85 5.24 14.85
CA ALA A 139 9.10 4.17 15.83
C ALA A 139 9.70 4.70 17.15
N ALA A 140 9.83 6.03 17.30
CA ALA A 140 9.86 6.63 18.61
C ALA A 140 8.50 6.38 19.30
N PRO A 141 8.46 5.96 20.57
CA PRO A 141 7.22 5.64 21.30
C PRO A 141 6.22 6.80 21.41
N ASP A 142 6.47 7.94 20.77
CA ASP A 142 5.71 9.20 20.86
C ASP A 142 5.31 9.78 19.48
N ALA A 143 5.22 8.98 18.42
CA ALA A 143 4.70 9.48 17.14
C ALA A 143 3.28 10.04 17.34
N ALA A 144 3.13 11.35 17.11
CA ALA A 144 1.85 12.06 17.32
C ALA A 144 0.87 11.88 16.15
N PHE A 145 1.28 11.33 15.00
CA PHE A 145 0.47 11.22 13.78
C PHE A 145 0.90 10.05 12.88
N THR A 146 0.04 9.72 11.91
CA THR A 146 0.34 8.81 10.80
C THR A 146 -0.15 9.40 9.48
N PHE A 147 0.28 8.83 8.35
CA PHE A 147 -0.30 9.12 7.05
C PHE A 147 -1.16 7.93 6.59
N VAL A 148 -2.36 8.23 6.11
CA VAL A 148 -3.28 7.25 5.52
C VAL A 148 -3.56 7.63 4.06
N LYS A 149 -3.65 6.64 3.18
CA LYS A 149 -3.96 6.86 1.76
C LYS A 149 -5.48 6.92 1.58
N VAL A 150 -5.99 8.08 1.17
CA VAL A 150 -7.40 8.33 0.87
C VAL A 150 -7.47 8.88 -0.56
N ASP A 151 -8.25 8.28 -1.44
CA ASP A 151 -8.45 8.73 -2.83
C ASP A 151 -7.15 9.16 -3.54
N ASN A 152 -6.14 8.30 -3.47
CA ASN A 152 -4.82 8.54 -4.07
C ASN A 152 -3.99 9.70 -3.46
N LYS A 153 -4.40 10.23 -2.30
CA LYS A 153 -3.68 11.26 -1.54
C LYS A 153 -3.24 10.70 -0.19
N LEU A 154 -2.06 11.11 0.27
CA LEU A 154 -1.62 10.86 1.64
C LEU A 154 -2.18 11.96 2.54
N VAL A 155 -3.06 11.58 3.44
CA VAL A 155 -3.67 12.46 4.43
C VAL A 155 -2.99 12.25 5.76
N ARG A 156 -2.46 13.32 6.35
CA ARG A 156 -1.90 13.30 7.71
C ARG A 156 -3.03 13.17 8.72
N VAL A 157 -2.93 12.21 9.61
CA VAL A 157 -3.92 11.96 10.67
C VAL A 157 -3.20 11.97 12.01
N ALA A 158 -3.53 12.95 12.85
CA ALA A 158 -3.03 13.00 14.21
C ALA A 158 -3.73 11.91 15.05
N PHE A 159 -2.97 11.13 15.81
CA PHE A 159 -3.55 10.05 16.62
C PHE A 159 -4.50 10.57 17.70
N ASP A 160 -4.29 11.78 18.18
CA ASP A 160 -5.18 12.42 19.16
C ASP A 160 -6.56 12.78 18.57
N GLU A 161 -6.65 12.93 17.24
CA GLU A 161 -7.91 13.18 16.55
C GLU A 161 -8.68 11.90 16.22
N VAL A 162 -7.99 10.75 16.17
CA VAL A 162 -8.63 9.47 15.87
C VAL A 162 -9.44 8.99 17.07
N ARG A 163 -10.71 8.74 16.84
CA ARG A 163 -11.67 8.22 17.82
C ARG A 163 -11.68 6.69 17.82
N TYR A 164 -11.87 6.11 16.65
CA TYR A 164 -11.84 4.66 16.40
C TYR A 164 -11.62 4.37 14.92
N VAL A 165 -11.30 3.11 14.62
CA VAL A 165 -11.25 2.57 13.26
C VAL A 165 -12.27 1.45 13.14
N GLU A 166 -13.05 1.46 12.06
CA GLU A 166 -14.14 0.53 11.77
C GLU A 166 -13.89 -0.18 10.44
N ALA A 167 -13.97 -1.52 10.41
CA ALA A 167 -13.87 -2.28 9.17
C ALA A 167 -15.16 -2.17 8.35
N LEU A 168 -15.02 -2.01 7.04
CA LEU A 168 -16.12 -2.01 6.09
C LEU A 168 -15.69 -2.75 4.79
N GLY A 169 -15.98 -4.04 4.71
CA GLY A 169 -15.51 -4.88 3.61
C GLY A 169 -13.99 -4.86 3.49
N ASP A 170 -13.49 -4.47 2.32
CA ASP A 170 -12.05 -4.36 2.02
C ASP A 170 -11.43 -3.03 2.44
N TYR A 171 -12.21 -2.15 3.08
CA TYR A 171 -11.79 -0.85 3.54
C TYR A 171 -11.87 -0.75 5.06
N VAL A 172 -11.14 0.22 5.61
CA VAL A 172 -11.30 0.66 6.98
C VAL A 172 -11.70 2.13 7.01
N HIS A 173 -12.56 2.49 7.92
CA HIS A 173 -12.90 3.87 8.20
C HIS A 173 -12.11 4.36 9.39
N VAL A 174 -11.19 5.29 9.17
CA VAL A 174 -10.53 6.01 10.24
C VAL A 174 -11.41 7.19 10.61
N VAL A 175 -12.07 7.10 11.76
CA VAL A 175 -13.00 8.11 12.24
C VAL A 175 -12.27 9.07 13.16
N THR A 176 -12.19 10.33 12.75
CA THR A 176 -11.56 11.42 13.49
C THR A 176 -12.62 12.36 14.11
N ASN A 177 -12.18 13.38 14.81
CA ASN A 177 -13.07 14.42 15.36
C ASN A 177 -13.80 15.20 14.26
N HIS A 178 -13.21 15.30 13.07
CA HIS A 178 -13.66 16.20 12.00
C HIS A 178 -14.09 15.47 10.73
N SER A 179 -13.66 14.24 10.53
CA SER A 179 -13.87 13.52 9.28
C SER A 179 -13.90 12.01 9.46
N LYS A 180 -14.43 11.33 8.45
CA LYS A 180 -14.39 9.89 8.29
C LYS A 180 -13.59 9.58 7.02
N LEU A 181 -12.39 9.05 7.18
CA LEU A 181 -11.49 8.76 6.09
C LEU A 181 -11.64 7.30 5.67
N ILE A 182 -11.88 7.06 4.39
CA ILE A 182 -11.99 5.72 3.82
C ILE A 182 -10.60 5.32 3.32
N VAL A 183 -10.05 4.24 3.90
CA VAL A 183 -8.70 3.78 3.61
C VAL A 183 -8.75 2.33 3.15
N TYR A 184 -8.16 2.01 2.01
CA TYR A 184 -7.99 0.63 1.59
C TYR A 184 -6.90 -0.02 2.46
N SER A 185 -7.32 -0.81 3.43
CA SER A 185 -6.43 -1.45 4.40
C SER A 185 -7.17 -2.53 5.18
N THR A 186 -6.42 -3.40 5.84
CA THR A 186 -6.98 -4.41 6.75
C THR A 186 -6.88 -3.95 8.20
N MET A 187 -7.75 -4.47 9.07
CA MET A 187 -7.69 -4.21 10.51
C MET A 187 -6.36 -4.63 11.13
N LYS A 188 -5.75 -5.70 10.62
CA LYS A 188 -4.41 -6.16 11.05
C LYS A 188 -3.33 -5.14 10.70
N ALA A 189 -3.33 -4.61 9.47
CA ALA A 189 -2.36 -3.61 9.05
C ALA A 189 -2.50 -2.29 9.83
N VAL A 190 -3.73 -1.91 10.21
CA VAL A 190 -3.97 -0.76 11.09
C VAL A 190 -3.42 -1.02 12.48
N GLU A 191 -3.67 -2.20 13.06
CA GLU A 191 -3.20 -2.60 14.38
C GLU A 191 -1.67 -2.61 14.49
N GLU A 192 -0.96 -3.00 13.41
CA GLU A 192 0.50 -2.97 13.31
C GLU A 192 1.07 -1.55 13.20
N LYS A 193 0.32 -0.62 12.57
CA LYS A 193 0.78 0.77 12.33
C LYS A 193 0.41 1.75 13.44
N PHE A 194 -0.67 1.49 14.15
CA PHE A 194 -1.15 2.41 15.19
C PHE A 194 -0.45 2.10 16.53
N PRO A 195 -0.01 3.11 17.29
CA PRO A 195 0.71 2.89 18.53
C PRO A 195 -0.16 2.11 19.54
N ALA A 196 0.33 0.94 19.95
CA ALA A 196 -0.38 0.06 20.87
C ALA A 196 -0.67 0.72 22.23
N GLN A 197 0.13 1.73 22.65
CA GLN A 197 -0.12 2.48 23.88
C GLN A 197 -1.39 3.33 23.82
N ARG A 198 -1.85 3.69 22.61
CA ARG A 198 -3.01 4.57 22.38
C ARG A 198 -4.21 3.84 21.80
N PHE A 199 -4.01 2.73 21.12
CA PHE A 199 -5.07 2.02 20.41
C PHE A 199 -5.17 0.58 20.85
N VAL A 200 -6.40 0.09 20.99
CA VAL A 200 -6.70 -1.29 21.35
C VAL A 200 -7.75 -1.86 20.42
N ARG A 201 -7.54 -3.10 19.98
CA ARG A 201 -8.56 -3.82 19.23
C ARG A 201 -9.62 -4.36 20.18
N VAL A 202 -10.86 -3.93 19.97
CA VAL A 202 -12.00 -4.32 20.83
C VAL A 202 -12.92 -5.34 20.17
N HIS A 203 -12.87 -5.42 18.83
CA HIS A 203 -13.71 -6.33 18.03
C HIS A 203 -12.97 -6.72 16.74
N ARG A 204 -13.43 -7.79 16.06
CA ARG A 204 -12.90 -8.12 14.72
C ARG A 204 -12.97 -6.96 13.73
N SER A 205 -13.92 -6.04 13.93
CA SER A 205 -14.18 -4.89 13.06
C SER A 205 -13.90 -3.53 13.71
N PHE A 206 -13.37 -3.48 14.94
CA PHE A 206 -13.12 -2.20 15.63
C PHE A 206 -11.79 -2.17 16.36
N ILE A 207 -11.06 -1.05 16.17
CA ILE A 207 -9.92 -0.60 16.97
C ILE A 207 -10.30 0.75 17.57
N VAL A 208 -10.06 0.97 18.85
CA VAL A 208 -10.50 2.17 19.57
C VAL A 208 -9.31 2.89 20.18
N ASN A 209 -9.35 4.22 20.20
CA ASN A 209 -8.39 5.03 20.93
C ASN A 209 -8.71 4.98 22.44
N LEU A 210 -7.77 4.46 23.23
CA LEU A 210 -7.90 4.31 24.68
C LEU A 210 -8.21 5.65 25.39
N HIS A 211 -7.62 6.75 24.90
CA HIS A 211 -7.83 8.08 25.47
C HIS A 211 -9.22 8.67 25.17
N ARG A 212 -9.99 8.03 24.28
CA ARG A 212 -11.34 8.45 23.89
C ARG A 212 -12.43 7.56 24.49
N ILE A 213 -12.07 6.53 25.25
CA ILE A 213 -13.02 5.70 25.96
C ILE A 213 -13.55 6.46 27.17
N GLN A 214 -14.86 6.66 27.22
CA GLN A 214 -15.56 7.36 28.30
C GLN A 214 -16.05 6.39 29.38
N ALA A 215 -16.52 5.21 28.96
CA ALA A 215 -17.04 4.16 29.83
C ALA A 215 -16.88 2.78 29.22
N LEU A 216 -16.93 1.77 30.08
CA LEU A 216 -17.12 0.37 29.70
C LEU A 216 -18.41 -0.12 30.36
N GLU A 217 -19.45 -0.37 29.58
CA GLU A 217 -20.79 -0.74 30.05
C GLU A 217 -21.25 -2.00 29.27
N ASP A 218 -21.78 -2.99 29.94
CA ASP A 218 -22.37 -4.20 29.34
C ASP A 218 -21.51 -4.86 28.25
N ASN A 219 -20.18 -4.96 28.46
CA ASN A 219 -19.21 -5.44 27.49
C ASN A 219 -19.12 -4.57 26.20
N ALA A 220 -19.46 -3.31 26.27
CA ALA A 220 -19.26 -2.34 25.21
C ALA A 220 -18.41 -1.15 25.73
N VAL A 221 -17.48 -0.66 24.90
CA VAL A 221 -16.78 0.61 25.17
C VAL A 221 -17.60 1.78 24.59
N VAL A 222 -17.74 2.83 25.38
CA VAL A 222 -18.41 4.05 24.94
C VAL A 222 -17.36 5.05 24.48
N VAL A 223 -17.45 5.48 23.23
CA VAL A 223 -16.57 6.46 22.61
C VAL A 223 -17.41 7.58 22.02
N GLU A 224 -17.41 8.72 22.67
CA GLU A 224 -18.20 9.92 22.31
C GLU A 224 -19.68 9.56 21.98
N GLY A 225 -20.30 8.79 22.88
CA GLY A 225 -21.70 8.39 22.78
C GLY A 225 -21.97 7.20 21.87
N LYS A 226 -20.97 6.69 21.14
CA LYS A 226 -21.11 5.44 20.36
C LYS A 226 -20.75 4.24 21.23
N HIS A 227 -21.66 3.30 21.38
CA HIS A 227 -21.43 2.02 22.03
C HIS A 227 -20.81 1.04 21.04
N ILE A 228 -19.60 0.55 21.31
CA ILE A 228 -18.87 -0.42 20.47
C ILE A 228 -18.71 -1.71 21.28
N ALA A 229 -19.35 -2.77 20.84
CA ALA A 229 -19.30 -4.07 21.51
C ALA A 229 -17.86 -4.62 21.55
N VAL A 230 -17.43 -5.11 22.71
CA VAL A 230 -16.16 -5.77 22.91
C VAL A 230 -16.34 -7.28 22.73
N GLY A 231 -15.64 -7.84 21.73
CA GLY A 231 -15.65 -9.28 21.51
C GLY A 231 -14.98 -10.03 22.66
N GLN A 232 -15.49 -11.21 23.01
CA GLN A 232 -14.98 -12.00 24.16
C GLN A 232 -13.47 -12.25 24.11
N THR A 233 -12.93 -12.47 22.91
CA THR A 233 -11.48 -12.68 22.70
C THR A 233 -10.64 -11.44 23.00
N TYR A 234 -11.22 -10.24 22.91
CA TYR A 234 -10.52 -8.97 23.11
C TYR A 234 -10.74 -8.40 24.53
N LEU A 235 -11.75 -8.87 25.24
CA LEU A 235 -12.16 -8.30 26.54
C LEU A 235 -11.03 -8.29 27.56
N ARG A 236 -10.23 -9.35 27.62
CA ARG A 236 -9.12 -9.45 28.56
C ARG A 236 -8.05 -8.39 28.31
N ASP A 237 -7.67 -8.17 27.05
CA ASP A 237 -6.67 -7.15 26.66
C ASP A 237 -7.21 -5.75 26.94
N VAL A 238 -8.45 -5.46 26.59
CA VAL A 238 -9.13 -4.19 26.88
C VAL A 238 -9.13 -3.88 28.38
N LEU A 239 -9.55 -4.84 29.20
CA LEU A 239 -9.59 -4.68 30.67
C LEU A 239 -8.20 -4.44 31.28
N GLN A 240 -7.17 -5.10 30.74
CA GLN A 240 -5.78 -4.95 31.19
C GLN A 240 -5.24 -3.55 30.87
N ARG A 241 -5.64 -2.95 29.74
CA ARG A 241 -5.17 -1.64 29.28
C ARG A 241 -5.94 -0.46 29.88
N LEU A 242 -7.14 -0.68 30.40
CA LEU A 242 -7.98 0.39 31.00
C LEU A 242 -7.58 0.81 32.41
N ASN A 243 -6.37 0.48 32.92
CA ASN A 243 -5.87 0.88 34.24
C ASN A 243 -6.97 0.90 35.32
N LYS A 244 -7.47 -0.27 35.70
CA LYS A 244 -8.44 -0.38 36.78
C LYS A 244 -7.78 -0.14 38.15
N PHE A 245 -8.37 0.75 38.92
CA PHE A 245 -8.13 0.82 40.37
C PHE A 245 -8.64 -0.45 41.06
#